data_bef649a8b1b6f38329784ccbf77c7a60
#
_entry.id   bef649a8b1b6f38329784ccbf77c7a60
#
_cell.length_a   1.000
_cell.length_b   1.000
_cell.length_c   1.000
_cell.angle_alpha   90.00
_cell.angle_beta   90.00
_cell.angle_gamma   90.00
#
_symmetry.space_group_name_H-M   'P 1'
#
loop_
_entity.id
_entity.type
_entity.pdbx_description
1 polymer ?
#
loop_
_entity_poly.entity_id
_entity_poly.type
_entity_poly.pdbx_seq_one_letter_code
_entity_poly.pdbx_strand_id
1 'polypeptide(L)'
;MYGLFCENYNETYSTLHGESSHDFHRFFALSYTIHNTVFDKGAYDRMMQIVKQKTTRFSALRSRYTPLLISHIQLNSPEPERLLERVIEAERHIKRRFIKEKAVRPFFALGEVLNREQGIDAFPIVEQLRQTRPVLNLAKQYVVTSTLMETGRLPDAFVETVEQSEKWLERWMKPSSERLMTAQILAASGAIENQKSRIQAWCEMMEERELRIWDRIFPLLALLETTERVDMIYVTRVVDRERSRNRFSDEVNWLIAFHLLLAKSGKSRLQSALLILATLELTKKP
;
A
#
# COMPACT_ATOMS: atom_id res chain seq x y z
N MET A 1 6.36 -13.43 -12.29
CA MET A 1 6.37 -12.41 -11.23
C MET A 1 7.66 -12.37 -10.42
N TYR A 2 8.09 -13.49 -9.76
CA TYR A 2 9.31 -13.45 -8.93
C TYR A 2 10.59 -13.12 -9.72
N GLY A 3 10.74 -13.59 -10.95
CA GLY A 3 11.86 -13.22 -11.83
C GLY A 3 11.91 -11.72 -12.12
N LEU A 4 10.77 -11.13 -12.50
CA LEU A 4 10.63 -9.68 -12.70
C LEU A 4 10.91 -8.88 -11.41
N PHE A 5 10.49 -9.39 -10.24
CA PHE A 5 10.85 -8.78 -8.97
C PHE A 5 12.36 -8.73 -8.75
N CYS A 6 13.09 -9.81 -9.05
CA CYS A 6 14.54 -9.84 -8.92
C CYS A 6 15.23 -8.88 -9.90
N GLU A 7 14.74 -8.79 -11.13
CA GLU A 7 15.24 -7.84 -12.13
C GLU A 7 15.05 -6.40 -11.68
N ASN A 8 13.82 -6.03 -11.31
CA ASN A 8 13.50 -4.70 -10.77
C ASN A 8 14.32 -4.39 -9.52
N TYR A 9 14.54 -5.38 -8.62
CA TYR A 9 15.35 -5.17 -7.42
C TYR A 9 16.80 -4.80 -7.75
N ASN A 10 17.43 -5.50 -8.70
CA ASN A 10 18.80 -5.21 -9.09
C ASN A 10 18.93 -3.80 -9.68
N GLU A 11 18.01 -3.41 -10.57
CA GLU A 11 18.02 -2.09 -11.21
C GLU A 11 17.73 -0.95 -10.22
N THR A 12 16.73 -1.12 -9.37
CA THR A 12 16.39 -0.11 -8.36
C THR A 12 17.47 0.01 -7.29
N TYR A 13 18.09 -1.09 -6.89
CA TYR A 13 19.19 -1.09 -5.93
C TYR A 13 20.42 -0.34 -6.47
N SER A 14 20.81 -0.58 -7.74
CA SER A 14 21.91 0.15 -8.38
C SER A 14 21.64 1.65 -8.50
N THR A 15 20.35 2.04 -8.69
CA THR A 15 19.97 3.44 -8.86
C THR A 15 19.90 4.23 -7.54
N LEU A 16 19.44 3.58 -6.45
CA LEU A 16 19.21 4.22 -5.15
C LEU A 16 20.22 3.80 -4.07
N HIS A 17 21.32 3.15 -4.47
CA HIS A 17 22.32 2.62 -3.55
C HIS A 17 22.84 3.71 -2.57
N GLY A 18 22.80 3.40 -1.28
CA GLY A 18 23.26 4.31 -0.20
C GLY A 18 22.22 5.31 0.31
N GLU A 19 21.09 5.52 -0.36
CA GLU A 19 20.06 6.47 0.05
C GLU A 19 18.99 5.88 0.98
N SER A 20 18.81 4.55 0.97
CA SER A 20 17.70 3.89 1.65
C SER A 20 18.06 2.50 2.21
N SER A 21 17.19 1.95 3.06
CA SER A 21 17.34 0.58 3.59
C SER A 21 17.09 -0.49 2.51
N HIS A 22 17.63 -1.70 2.71
CA HIS A 22 17.35 -2.85 1.85
C HIS A 22 15.85 -3.12 1.68
N ASP A 23 15.09 -3.04 2.76
CA ASP A 23 13.63 -3.25 2.70
C ASP A 23 12.93 -2.20 1.85
N PHE A 24 13.40 -0.95 1.86
CA PHE A 24 12.88 0.09 0.98
C PHE A 24 13.12 -0.26 -0.51
N HIS A 25 14.33 -0.69 -0.86
CA HIS A 25 14.64 -1.10 -2.25
C HIS A 25 13.75 -2.27 -2.70
N ARG A 26 13.48 -3.23 -1.80
CA ARG A 26 12.60 -4.36 -2.09
C ARG A 26 11.16 -3.91 -2.35
N PHE A 27 10.61 -3.02 -1.53
CA PHE A 27 9.28 -2.47 -1.74
C PHE A 27 9.21 -1.58 -2.98
N PHE A 28 10.26 -0.83 -3.26
CA PHE A 28 10.33 -0.01 -4.47
C PHE A 28 10.36 -0.89 -5.73
N ALA A 29 11.15 -1.95 -5.77
CA ALA A 29 11.14 -2.94 -6.84
C ALA A 29 9.76 -3.63 -6.98
N LEU A 30 9.14 -3.95 -5.86
CA LEU A 30 7.83 -4.58 -5.81
C LEU A 30 6.74 -3.69 -6.42
N SER A 31 6.83 -2.35 -6.27
CA SER A 31 5.87 -1.43 -6.88
C SER A 31 5.79 -1.55 -8.40
N TYR A 32 6.91 -1.72 -9.09
CA TYR A 32 6.93 -2.00 -10.53
C TYR A 32 6.45 -3.41 -10.85
N THR A 33 6.84 -4.37 -10.04
CA THR A 33 6.53 -5.79 -10.27
C THR A 33 5.03 -6.08 -10.19
N ILE A 34 4.30 -5.48 -9.24
CA ILE A 34 2.84 -5.68 -9.13
C ILE A 34 2.07 -5.11 -10.31
N HIS A 35 2.66 -4.17 -11.05
CA HIS A 35 2.14 -3.62 -12.31
C HIS A 35 2.68 -4.33 -13.55
N ASN A 36 3.41 -5.43 -13.38
CA ASN A 36 4.06 -6.18 -14.46
C ASN A 36 4.94 -5.29 -15.36
N THR A 37 5.66 -4.35 -14.76
CA THR A 37 6.46 -3.33 -15.44
C THR A 37 7.92 -3.44 -15.02
N VAL A 38 8.85 -3.26 -15.97
CA VAL A 38 10.29 -3.10 -15.70
C VAL A 38 10.56 -1.67 -15.27
N PHE A 39 11.46 -1.48 -14.30
CA PHE A 39 11.88 -0.16 -13.86
C PHE A 39 12.61 0.60 -14.98
N ASP A 40 12.14 1.79 -15.31
CA ASP A 40 12.77 2.72 -16.26
C ASP A 40 13.51 3.83 -15.49
N LYS A 41 14.83 3.69 -15.40
CA LYS A 41 15.71 4.67 -14.77
C LYS A 41 15.62 6.05 -15.43
N GLY A 42 15.54 6.11 -16.77
CA GLY A 42 15.49 7.39 -17.48
C GLY A 42 14.20 8.17 -17.17
N ALA A 43 13.05 7.49 -17.16
CA ALA A 43 11.78 8.10 -16.76
C ALA A 43 11.81 8.53 -15.28
N TYR A 44 12.36 7.70 -14.40
CA TYR A 44 12.54 8.02 -12.99
C TYR A 44 13.40 9.28 -12.79
N ASP A 45 14.54 9.37 -13.44
CA ASP A 45 15.47 10.51 -13.32
C ASP A 45 14.83 11.82 -13.79
N ARG A 46 14.03 11.81 -14.88
CA ARG A 46 13.26 13.00 -15.33
C ARG A 46 12.29 13.47 -14.26
N MET A 47 11.53 12.56 -13.65
CA MET A 47 10.58 12.89 -12.58
C MET A 47 11.29 13.45 -11.35
N MET A 48 12.43 12.89 -10.96
CA MET A 48 13.26 13.40 -9.86
C MET A 48 13.79 14.81 -10.14
N GLN A 49 14.12 15.13 -11.38
CA GLN A 49 14.50 16.49 -11.79
C GLN A 49 13.35 17.48 -11.60
N ILE A 50 12.12 17.13 -12.01
CA ILE A 50 10.94 17.98 -11.78
C ILE A 50 10.75 18.28 -10.29
N VAL A 51 10.85 17.25 -9.43
CA VAL A 51 10.76 17.44 -7.97
C VAL A 51 11.86 18.42 -7.50
N LYS A 52 13.11 18.23 -7.94
CA LYS A 52 14.22 19.09 -7.54
C LYS A 52 14.05 20.54 -8.02
N GLN A 53 13.52 20.77 -9.19
CA GLN A 53 13.31 22.10 -9.73
C GLN A 53 12.12 22.83 -9.10
N LYS A 54 11.00 22.12 -8.88
CA LYS A 54 9.73 22.74 -8.46
C LYS A 54 9.49 22.78 -6.96
N THR A 55 10.38 22.17 -6.15
CA THR A 55 10.22 22.10 -4.67
C THR A 55 11.45 22.62 -3.93
N THR A 56 11.25 23.12 -2.70
CA THR A 56 12.35 23.50 -1.81
C THR A 56 12.97 22.26 -1.16
N ARG A 57 14.23 22.36 -0.68
CA ARG A 57 14.93 21.24 -0.02
C ARG A 57 14.25 20.72 1.26
N PHE A 58 13.34 21.50 1.85
CA PHE A 58 12.56 21.12 3.04
C PHE A 58 11.17 20.57 2.71
N SER A 59 10.81 20.45 1.44
CA SER A 59 9.54 19.87 1.01
C SER A 59 9.41 18.41 1.44
N ALA A 60 8.20 17.99 1.76
CA ALA A 60 7.87 16.57 1.99
C ALA A 60 8.13 15.72 0.74
N LEU A 61 8.01 16.34 -0.45
CA LEU A 61 8.31 15.74 -1.74
C LEU A 61 9.79 15.48 -2.01
N ARG A 62 10.71 15.93 -1.12
CA ARG A 62 12.14 15.59 -1.14
C ARG A 62 12.51 14.64 0.00
N SER A 63 11.57 13.84 0.43
CA SER A 63 11.80 12.80 1.44
C SER A 63 12.40 11.54 0.80
N ARG A 64 12.91 10.64 1.63
CA ARG A 64 13.35 9.31 1.19
C ARG A 64 12.24 8.46 0.55
N TYR A 65 10.98 8.86 0.70
CA TYR A 65 9.82 8.18 0.10
C TYR A 65 9.42 8.74 -1.28
N THR A 66 10.12 9.77 -1.75
CA THR A 66 9.89 10.36 -3.10
C THR A 66 10.00 9.32 -4.22
N PRO A 67 10.97 8.37 -4.21
CA PRO A 67 11.01 7.31 -5.22
C PRO A 67 9.71 6.51 -5.30
N LEU A 68 9.13 6.15 -4.16
CA LEU A 68 7.88 5.39 -4.10
C LEU A 68 6.67 6.20 -4.63
N LEU A 69 6.62 7.51 -4.35
CA LEU A 69 5.61 8.40 -4.93
C LEU A 69 5.74 8.46 -6.45
N ILE A 70 6.97 8.63 -6.96
CA ILE A 70 7.26 8.68 -8.38
C ILE A 70 6.86 7.39 -9.07
N SER A 71 7.21 6.22 -8.52
CA SER A 71 6.80 4.93 -9.08
C SER A 71 5.28 4.83 -9.17
N HIS A 72 4.57 5.23 -8.10
CA HIS A 72 3.12 5.17 -8.10
C HIS A 72 2.49 6.09 -9.16
N ILE A 73 3.01 7.30 -9.34
CA ILE A 73 2.57 8.23 -10.39
C ILE A 73 2.85 7.66 -11.79
N GLN A 74 4.06 7.14 -12.04
CA GLN A 74 4.45 6.55 -13.33
C GLN A 74 3.57 5.35 -13.72
N LEU A 75 3.24 4.52 -12.75
CA LEU A 75 2.51 3.26 -12.98
C LEU A 75 0.99 3.44 -13.11
N ASN A 76 0.46 4.58 -12.68
CA ASN A 76 -0.99 4.83 -12.65
C ASN A 76 -1.44 6.02 -13.50
N SER A 77 -0.54 6.69 -14.23
CA SER A 77 -0.88 7.83 -15.07
C SER A 77 -0.29 7.73 -16.48
N PRO A 78 -1.07 8.02 -17.53
CA PRO A 78 -0.55 8.16 -18.88
C PRO A 78 0.30 9.44 -19.05
N GLU A 79 0.10 10.46 -18.19
CA GLU A 79 0.82 11.74 -18.19
C GLU A 79 1.51 11.97 -16.83
N PRO A 80 2.54 11.17 -16.49
CA PRO A 80 3.09 11.14 -15.13
C PRO A 80 3.74 12.47 -14.71
N GLU A 81 4.38 13.19 -15.63
CA GLU A 81 5.00 14.49 -15.33
C GLU A 81 3.96 15.54 -14.97
N ARG A 82 2.87 15.63 -15.72
CA ARG A 82 1.74 16.53 -15.46
C ARG A 82 1.04 16.20 -14.14
N LEU A 83 0.83 14.91 -13.87
CA LEU A 83 0.25 14.49 -12.59
C LEU A 83 1.16 14.86 -11.42
N LEU A 84 2.48 14.67 -11.55
CA LEU A 84 3.44 15.07 -10.53
C LEU A 84 3.38 16.58 -10.24
N GLU A 85 3.29 17.43 -11.26
CA GLU A 85 3.16 18.88 -11.08
C GLU A 85 1.91 19.26 -10.28
N ARG A 86 0.80 18.62 -10.57
CA ARG A 86 -0.47 18.82 -9.83
C ARG A 86 -0.36 18.33 -8.39
N VAL A 87 0.32 17.21 -8.14
CA VAL A 87 0.59 16.71 -6.79
C VAL A 87 1.47 17.69 -6.00
N ILE A 88 2.48 18.29 -6.64
CA ILE A 88 3.33 19.31 -6.02
C ILE A 88 2.49 20.53 -5.60
N GLU A 89 1.56 20.96 -6.43
CA GLU A 89 0.65 22.06 -6.12
C GLU A 89 -0.33 21.69 -5.00
N ALA A 90 -0.98 20.55 -5.08
CA ALA A 90 -1.89 20.06 -4.05
C ALA A 90 -1.19 19.92 -2.69
N GLU A 91 0.05 19.41 -2.63
CA GLU A 91 0.83 19.28 -1.40
C GLU A 91 1.04 20.63 -0.69
N ARG A 92 1.23 21.72 -1.44
CA ARG A 92 1.36 23.06 -0.87
C ARG A 92 0.08 23.51 -0.15
N HIS A 93 -1.09 23.18 -0.70
CA HIS A 93 -2.38 23.55 -0.13
C HIS A 93 -2.70 22.72 1.12
N ILE A 94 -2.43 21.43 1.11
CA ILE A 94 -2.73 20.53 2.24
C ILE A 94 -1.70 20.59 3.38
N LYS A 95 -0.53 21.17 3.15
CA LYS A 95 0.57 21.26 4.12
C LYS A 95 0.14 21.77 5.49
N ARG A 96 -0.74 22.78 5.52
CA ARG A 96 -1.24 23.37 6.78
C ARG A 96 -2.13 22.41 7.57
N ARG A 97 -2.83 21.52 6.90
CA ARG A 97 -3.81 20.58 7.48
C ARG A 97 -3.14 19.34 8.10
N PHE A 98 -2.00 18.91 7.53
CA PHE A 98 -1.29 17.68 7.90
C PHE A 98 0.19 17.91 8.22
N ILE A 99 0.50 18.90 9.07
CA ILE A 99 1.88 19.30 9.42
C ILE A 99 2.67 18.13 10.01
N LYS A 100 2.04 17.33 10.89
CA LYS A 100 2.69 16.23 11.62
C LYS A 100 2.94 14.97 10.75
N GLU A 101 2.26 14.84 9.63
CA GLU A 101 2.28 13.62 8.81
C GLU A 101 3.09 13.80 7.52
N LYS A 102 4.28 14.41 7.65
CA LYS A 102 5.12 14.78 6.52
C LYS A 102 5.39 13.65 5.53
N ALA A 103 5.55 12.41 6.00
CA ALA A 103 5.87 11.26 5.14
C ALA A 103 4.68 10.80 4.29
N VAL A 104 3.45 10.88 4.81
CA VAL A 104 2.21 10.44 4.13
C VAL A 104 1.62 11.54 3.26
N ARG A 105 1.88 12.79 3.59
CA ARG A 105 1.28 13.97 2.94
C ARG A 105 1.39 14.00 1.40
N PRO A 106 2.52 13.62 0.76
CA PRO A 106 2.59 13.55 -0.70
C PRO A 106 1.63 12.52 -1.32
N PHE A 107 1.41 11.40 -0.64
CA PHE A 107 0.46 10.36 -1.09
C PHE A 107 -0.99 10.79 -0.88
N PHE A 108 -1.26 11.53 0.19
CA PHE A 108 -2.55 12.20 0.37
C PHE A 108 -2.81 13.21 -0.75
N ALA A 109 -1.82 14.04 -1.09
CA ALA A 109 -1.94 14.99 -2.20
C ALA A 109 -2.22 14.29 -3.55
N LEU A 110 -1.58 13.15 -3.79
CA LEU A 110 -1.86 12.33 -4.97
C LEU A 110 -3.31 11.83 -4.98
N GLY A 111 -3.78 11.28 -3.86
CA GLY A 111 -5.18 10.83 -3.72
C GLY A 111 -6.17 11.98 -3.98
N GLU A 112 -5.92 13.18 -3.40
CA GLU A 112 -6.75 14.37 -3.64
C GLU A 112 -6.82 14.76 -5.12
N VAL A 113 -5.69 14.72 -5.82
CA VAL A 113 -5.63 15.07 -7.25
C VAL A 113 -6.42 14.07 -8.09
N LEU A 114 -6.23 12.76 -7.85
CA LEU A 114 -6.91 11.69 -8.60
C LEU A 114 -8.42 11.69 -8.31
N ASN A 115 -8.81 11.88 -7.06
CA ASN A 115 -10.20 11.88 -6.64
C ASN A 115 -10.99 13.08 -7.21
N ARG A 116 -10.39 14.28 -7.22
CA ARG A 116 -11.03 15.47 -7.80
C ARG A 116 -11.34 15.29 -9.28
N GLU A 117 -10.49 14.62 -10.04
CA GLU A 117 -10.75 14.31 -11.45
C GLU A 117 -11.97 13.42 -11.64
N GLN A 118 -12.27 12.60 -10.66
CA GLN A 118 -13.39 11.65 -10.68
C GLN A 118 -14.63 12.16 -9.91
N GLY A 119 -14.57 13.36 -9.33
CA GLY A 119 -15.65 13.90 -8.50
C GLY A 119 -15.83 13.16 -7.17
N ILE A 120 -14.77 12.48 -6.67
CA ILE A 120 -14.79 11.68 -5.45
C ILE A 120 -14.31 12.53 -4.28
N ASP A 121 -15.06 12.51 -3.16
CA ASP A 121 -14.64 13.06 -1.88
C ASP A 121 -14.70 11.99 -0.78
N ALA A 122 -13.54 11.47 -0.40
CA ALA A 122 -13.42 10.46 0.65
C ALA A 122 -13.41 11.06 2.08
N PHE A 123 -13.28 12.40 2.17
CA PHE A 123 -13.07 13.06 3.46
C PHE A 123 -14.26 12.90 4.45
N PRO A 124 -15.53 13.02 4.02
CA PRO A 124 -16.66 12.82 4.92
C PRO A 124 -16.70 11.43 5.57
N ILE A 125 -16.39 10.39 4.78
CA ILE A 125 -16.36 9.00 5.25
C ILE A 125 -15.23 8.81 6.27
N VAL A 126 -14.04 9.32 5.97
CA VAL A 126 -12.89 9.20 6.86
C VAL A 126 -13.12 9.96 8.16
N GLU A 127 -13.77 11.12 8.12
CA GLU A 127 -14.12 11.89 9.31
C GLU A 127 -15.18 11.16 10.16
N GLN A 128 -16.15 10.52 9.54
CA GLN A 128 -17.13 9.68 10.23
C GLN A 128 -16.46 8.47 10.92
N LEU A 129 -15.55 7.78 10.25
CA LEU A 129 -14.75 6.70 10.84
C LEU A 129 -13.91 7.19 12.03
N ARG A 130 -13.39 8.43 11.97
CA ARG A 130 -12.62 9.04 13.04
C ARG A 130 -13.43 9.35 14.29
N GLN A 131 -14.69 9.75 14.17
CA GLN A 131 -15.54 10.11 15.31
C GLN A 131 -15.63 8.98 16.35
N THR A 132 -15.63 7.75 15.90
CA THR A 132 -15.64 6.56 16.77
C THR A 132 -14.24 6.04 17.11
N ARG A 133 -13.17 6.61 16.51
CA ARG A 133 -11.79 6.12 16.62
C ARG A 133 -10.78 7.27 16.69
N PRO A 134 -10.69 7.98 17.81
CA PRO A 134 -9.92 9.24 17.92
C PRO A 134 -8.41 9.09 17.71
N VAL A 135 -7.85 7.87 17.78
CA VAL A 135 -6.42 7.59 17.67
C VAL A 135 -5.98 7.28 16.22
N LEU A 136 -6.89 7.38 15.24
CA LEU A 136 -6.59 7.03 13.85
C LEU A 136 -5.64 8.00 13.18
N ASN A 137 -4.71 7.44 12.39
CA ASN A 137 -3.94 8.20 11.40
C ASN A 137 -4.84 8.52 10.19
N LEU A 138 -5.36 9.75 10.17
CA LEU A 138 -6.32 10.21 9.17
C LEU A 138 -5.78 10.06 7.74
N ALA A 139 -4.51 10.39 7.51
CA ALA A 139 -3.95 10.36 6.17
C ALA A 139 -3.84 8.95 5.61
N LYS A 140 -3.53 7.95 6.45
CA LYS A 140 -3.53 6.55 6.04
C LYS A 140 -4.93 6.05 5.67
N GLN A 141 -5.92 6.36 6.51
CA GLN A 141 -7.30 5.98 6.25
C GLN A 141 -7.84 6.65 5.01
N TYR A 142 -7.48 7.91 4.77
CA TYR A 142 -7.84 8.61 3.54
C TYR A 142 -7.30 7.90 2.29
N VAL A 143 -6.02 7.48 2.30
CA VAL A 143 -5.41 6.75 1.17
C VAL A 143 -6.17 5.47 0.85
N VAL A 144 -6.56 4.70 1.87
CA VAL A 144 -7.34 3.45 1.67
C VAL A 144 -8.75 3.75 1.19
N THR A 145 -9.48 4.62 1.90
CA THR A 145 -10.88 4.94 1.58
C THR A 145 -11.01 5.54 0.18
N SER A 146 -10.12 6.47 -0.19
CA SER A 146 -10.11 7.08 -1.51
C SER A 146 -9.86 6.06 -2.61
N THR A 147 -8.91 5.15 -2.41
CA THR A 147 -8.62 4.09 -3.38
C THR A 147 -9.78 3.09 -3.51
N LEU A 148 -10.49 2.79 -2.42
CA LEU A 148 -11.69 1.95 -2.47
C LEU A 148 -12.81 2.63 -3.27
N MET A 149 -13.00 3.95 -3.09
CA MET A 149 -13.99 4.73 -3.85
C MET A 149 -13.65 4.80 -5.34
N GLU A 150 -12.37 4.86 -5.72
CA GLU A 150 -11.93 4.79 -7.11
C GLU A 150 -12.26 3.46 -7.78
N THR A 151 -12.29 2.37 -7.02
CA THR A 151 -12.57 1.02 -7.53
C THR A 151 -14.06 0.70 -7.66
N GLY A 152 -14.93 1.49 -7.02
CA GLY A 152 -16.37 1.33 -7.07
C GLY A 152 -17.10 2.18 -6.02
N ARG A 153 -18.42 2.25 -6.16
CA ARG A 153 -19.24 2.94 -5.16
C ARG A 153 -19.25 2.14 -3.86
N LEU A 154 -18.91 2.80 -2.75
CA LEU A 154 -19.04 2.20 -1.43
C LEU A 154 -20.53 1.95 -1.10
N PRO A 155 -20.84 0.83 -0.43
CA PRO A 155 -22.20 0.55 0.05
C PRO A 155 -22.74 1.67 0.95
N ASP A 156 -24.05 1.93 0.92
CA ASP A 156 -24.65 2.97 1.76
C ASP A 156 -24.44 2.71 3.27
N ALA A 157 -24.38 1.45 3.69
CA ALA A 157 -24.08 1.03 5.08
C ALA A 157 -22.56 0.81 5.33
N PHE A 158 -21.67 1.44 4.56
CA PHE A 158 -20.22 1.17 4.60
C PHE A 158 -19.64 1.30 6.00
N VAL A 159 -19.90 2.40 6.71
CA VAL A 159 -19.32 2.65 8.05
C VAL A 159 -19.80 1.61 9.07
N GLU A 160 -21.09 1.28 9.06
CA GLU A 160 -21.66 0.25 9.94
C GLU A 160 -21.04 -1.13 9.62
N THR A 161 -20.88 -1.44 8.36
CA THR A 161 -20.25 -2.69 7.90
C THR A 161 -18.77 -2.77 8.28
N VAL A 162 -18.05 -1.64 8.26
CA VAL A 162 -16.69 -1.54 8.79
C VAL A 162 -16.65 -1.89 10.27
N GLU A 163 -17.58 -1.37 11.08
CA GLU A 163 -17.65 -1.66 12.53
C GLU A 163 -17.90 -3.14 12.81
N GLN A 164 -18.83 -3.75 12.09
CA GLN A 164 -19.11 -5.19 12.20
C GLN A 164 -17.91 -6.04 11.79
N SER A 165 -17.19 -5.63 10.73
CA SER A 165 -15.99 -6.30 10.25
C SER A 165 -14.83 -6.18 11.24
N GLU A 166 -14.63 -5.01 11.86
CA GLU A 166 -13.62 -4.83 12.92
C GLU A 166 -13.89 -5.74 14.12
N LYS A 167 -15.15 -5.85 14.55
CA LYS A 167 -15.53 -6.75 15.64
C LYS A 167 -15.26 -8.22 15.30
N TRP A 168 -15.51 -8.62 14.05
CA TRP A 168 -15.21 -9.97 13.60
C TRP A 168 -13.70 -10.24 13.59
N LEU A 169 -12.85 -9.25 13.25
CA LEU A 169 -11.39 -9.34 13.22
C LEU A 169 -10.73 -9.37 14.62
N GLU A 170 -11.45 -9.05 15.70
CA GLU A 170 -10.91 -9.03 17.08
C GLU A 170 -10.29 -10.35 17.52
N ARG A 171 -10.72 -11.46 16.93
CA ARG A 171 -10.18 -12.79 17.23
C ARG A 171 -8.71 -12.97 16.82
N TRP A 172 -8.22 -12.18 15.85
CA TRP A 172 -6.85 -12.28 15.35
C TRP A 172 -6.03 -11.01 15.53
N MET A 173 -6.69 -9.86 15.59
CA MET A 173 -6.02 -8.56 15.52
C MET A 173 -6.41 -7.67 16.70
N LYS A 174 -5.42 -7.07 17.34
CA LYS A 174 -5.66 -5.96 18.28
C LYS A 174 -6.14 -4.71 17.53
N PRO A 175 -6.75 -3.71 18.23
CA PRO A 175 -7.07 -2.44 17.61
C PRO A 175 -5.83 -1.80 16.96
N SER A 176 -5.88 -1.61 15.63
CA SER A 176 -4.76 -1.11 14.85
C SER A 176 -5.24 -0.46 13.55
N SER A 177 -4.36 0.30 12.89
CA SER A 177 -4.64 0.82 11.54
C SER A 177 -4.87 -0.31 10.54
N GLU A 178 -4.15 -1.43 10.68
CA GLU A 178 -4.23 -2.59 9.81
C GLU A 178 -5.58 -3.30 9.96
N ARG A 179 -6.09 -3.43 11.20
CA ARG A 179 -7.43 -3.99 11.44
C ARG A 179 -8.51 -3.13 10.77
N LEU A 180 -8.43 -1.82 10.90
CA LEU A 180 -9.40 -0.93 10.27
C LEU A 180 -9.28 -0.96 8.73
N MET A 181 -8.06 -0.97 8.16
CA MET A 181 -7.87 -1.12 6.71
C MET A 181 -8.48 -2.43 6.20
N THR A 182 -8.26 -3.54 6.92
CA THR A 182 -8.86 -4.84 6.59
C THR A 182 -10.39 -4.76 6.61
N ALA A 183 -10.95 -4.15 7.65
CA ALA A 183 -12.40 -3.98 7.79
C ALA A 183 -13.01 -3.11 6.67
N GLN A 184 -12.32 -2.05 6.25
CA GLN A 184 -12.73 -1.22 5.10
C GLN A 184 -12.74 -2.01 3.79
N ILE A 185 -11.72 -2.84 3.55
CA ILE A 185 -11.64 -3.69 2.35
C ILE A 185 -12.78 -4.71 2.34
N LEU A 186 -13.04 -5.35 3.48
CA LEU A 186 -14.18 -6.26 3.64
C LEU A 186 -15.51 -5.56 3.36
N ALA A 187 -15.72 -4.39 3.96
CA ALA A 187 -16.96 -3.62 3.79
C ALA A 187 -17.21 -3.17 2.35
N ALA A 188 -16.15 -2.88 1.59
CA ALA A 188 -16.24 -2.45 0.20
C ALA A 188 -16.46 -3.61 -0.79
N SER A 189 -16.23 -4.85 -0.40
CA SER A 189 -16.17 -5.99 -1.33
C SER A 189 -17.50 -6.47 -1.86
N GLY A 190 -18.61 -6.17 -1.20
CA GLY A 190 -19.96 -6.72 -1.51
C GLY A 190 -20.13 -8.22 -1.24
N ALA A 191 -19.06 -8.96 -0.92
CA ALA A 191 -19.06 -10.41 -0.68
C ALA A 191 -18.39 -10.77 0.65
N ILE A 192 -18.76 -10.08 1.72
CA ILE A 192 -18.11 -10.08 3.02
C ILE A 192 -17.93 -11.48 3.60
N GLU A 193 -18.98 -12.30 3.61
CA GLU A 193 -18.91 -13.63 4.23
C GLU A 193 -17.97 -14.57 3.47
N ASN A 194 -17.90 -14.46 2.15
CA ASN A 194 -16.94 -15.22 1.35
C ASN A 194 -15.50 -14.78 1.68
N GLN A 195 -15.25 -13.48 1.85
CA GLN A 195 -13.92 -12.99 2.21
C GLN A 195 -13.54 -13.33 3.64
N LYS A 196 -14.46 -13.24 4.58
CA LYS A 196 -14.24 -13.70 5.96
C LYS A 196 -13.84 -15.17 5.98
N SER A 197 -14.57 -16.04 5.25
CA SER A 197 -14.24 -17.47 5.15
C SER A 197 -12.85 -17.70 4.56
N ARG A 198 -12.43 -16.89 3.59
CA ARG A 198 -11.09 -16.98 2.99
C ARG A 198 -9.99 -16.55 3.99
N ILE A 199 -10.18 -15.43 4.68
CA ILE A 199 -9.23 -14.98 5.71
C ILE A 199 -9.10 -16.06 6.77
N GLN A 200 -10.21 -16.62 7.24
CA GLN A 200 -10.20 -17.70 8.22
C GLN A 200 -9.42 -18.91 7.72
N ALA A 201 -9.68 -19.38 6.50
CA ALA A 201 -8.96 -20.52 5.91
C ALA A 201 -7.45 -20.24 5.76
N TRP A 202 -7.05 -19.00 5.42
CA TRP A 202 -5.63 -18.62 5.42
C TRP A 202 -5.02 -18.65 6.81
N CYS A 203 -5.72 -18.13 7.84
CA CYS A 203 -5.25 -18.19 9.22
C CYS A 203 -5.08 -19.62 9.69
N GLU A 204 -6.06 -20.49 9.44
CA GLU A 204 -6.00 -21.91 9.78
C GLU A 204 -4.82 -22.62 9.10
N MET A 205 -4.61 -22.40 7.79
CA MET A 205 -3.46 -22.97 7.07
C MET A 205 -2.10 -22.48 7.60
N MET A 206 -2.02 -21.24 8.07
CA MET A 206 -0.79 -20.71 8.68
C MET A 206 -0.57 -21.28 10.08
N GLU A 207 -1.62 -21.38 10.89
CA GLU A 207 -1.58 -22.00 12.24
C GLU A 207 -1.19 -23.47 12.17
N GLU A 208 -1.77 -24.27 11.26
CA GLU A 208 -1.40 -25.69 11.03
C GLU A 208 0.11 -25.88 10.75
N ARG A 209 0.77 -24.85 10.27
CA ARG A 209 2.20 -24.87 9.91
C ARG A 209 3.07 -24.12 10.93
N GLU A 210 2.49 -23.72 12.06
CA GLU A 210 3.16 -22.94 13.11
C GLU A 210 3.77 -21.62 12.55
N LEU A 211 3.14 -21.03 11.52
CA LEU A 211 3.60 -19.80 10.91
C LEU A 211 3.00 -18.58 11.60
N ARG A 212 3.83 -17.58 11.84
CA ARG A 212 3.37 -16.32 12.43
C ARG A 212 2.55 -15.53 11.43
N ILE A 213 1.38 -15.06 11.84
CA ILE A 213 0.55 -14.13 11.09
C ILE A 213 0.86 -12.71 11.55
N TRP A 214 1.22 -11.85 10.61
CA TRP A 214 1.54 -10.45 10.87
C TRP A 214 0.33 -9.57 10.56
N ASP A 215 0.04 -8.57 11.39
CA ASP A 215 -1.13 -7.70 11.22
C ASP A 215 -1.21 -7.07 9.81
N ARG A 216 -0.07 -6.69 9.23
CA ARG A 216 0.00 -6.10 7.88
C ARG A 216 -0.32 -7.05 6.73
N ILE A 217 -0.43 -8.34 6.98
CA ILE A 217 -0.85 -9.32 5.98
C ILE A 217 -2.38 -9.33 5.83
N PHE A 218 -3.13 -9.05 6.89
CA PHE A 218 -4.60 -9.13 6.84
C PHE A 218 -5.26 -8.26 5.76
N PRO A 219 -4.86 -6.99 5.51
CA PRO A 219 -5.39 -6.23 4.38
C PRO A 219 -5.15 -6.91 3.03
N LEU A 220 -4.02 -7.64 2.87
CA LEU A 220 -3.72 -8.40 1.65
C LEU A 220 -4.56 -9.67 1.56
N LEU A 221 -4.78 -10.38 2.68
CA LEU A 221 -5.69 -11.53 2.73
C LEU A 221 -7.11 -11.14 2.32
N ALA A 222 -7.57 -9.96 2.73
CA ALA A 222 -8.89 -9.45 2.35
C ALA A 222 -9.02 -9.16 0.84
N LEU A 223 -7.91 -9.02 0.12
CA LEU A 223 -7.90 -8.85 -1.34
C LEU A 223 -7.83 -10.16 -2.12
N LEU A 224 -7.43 -11.26 -1.49
CA LEU A 224 -7.31 -12.55 -2.18
C LEU A 224 -8.67 -13.06 -2.64
N GLU A 225 -8.71 -13.59 -3.87
CA GLU A 225 -9.92 -14.18 -4.45
C GLU A 225 -10.03 -15.69 -4.22
N THR A 226 -8.90 -16.32 -3.92
CA THR A 226 -8.78 -17.77 -3.71
C THR A 226 -8.05 -18.09 -2.42
N THR A 227 -8.27 -19.29 -1.91
CA THR A 227 -7.60 -19.89 -0.74
C THR A 227 -7.17 -21.31 -1.06
N GLU A 228 -6.35 -21.48 -2.08
CA GLU A 228 -5.91 -22.81 -2.49
C GLU A 228 -4.59 -23.18 -1.79
N ARG A 229 -4.40 -24.46 -1.53
CA ARG A 229 -3.12 -24.96 -0.97
C ARG A 229 -1.92 -24.63 -1.87
N VAL A 230 -2.14 -24.54 -3.18
CA VAL A 230 -1.09 -24.15 -4.14
C VAL A 230 -0.62 -22.72 -3.91
N ASP A 231 -1.50 -21.82 -3.49
CA ASP A 231 -1.15 -20.43 -3.18
C ASP A 231 -0.27 -20.36 -1.92
N MET A 232 -0.59 -21.16 -0.89
CA MET A 232 0.26 -21.27 0.30
C MET A 232 1.65 -21.82 -0.04
N ILE A 233 1.74 -22.85 -0.90
CA ILE A 233 3.02 -23.38 -1.38
C ILE A 233 3.81 -22.30 -2.15
N TYR A 234 3.13 -21.51 -2.97
CA TYR A 234 3.78 -20.41 -3.68
C TYR A 234 4.35 -19.37 -2.71
N VAL A 235 3.53 -18.91 -1.77
CA VAL A 235 3.91 -17.90 -0.77
C VAL A 235 5.11 -18.39 0.06
N THR A 236 5.04 -19.60 0.62
CA THR A 236 6.15 -20.15 1.42
C THR A 236 7.45 -20.30 0.63
N ARG A 237 7.39 -20.73 -0.64
CA ARG A 237 8.57 -20.81 -1.52
C ARG A 237 9.19 -19.42 -1.78
N VAL A 238 8.38 -18.39 -1.94
CA VAL A 238 8.90 -17.00 -2.10
C VAL A 238 9.55 -16.56 -0.79
N VAL A 239 8.90 -16.77 0.36
CA VAL A 239 9.46 -16.44 1.67
C VAL A 239 10.81 -17.11 1.90
N ASP A 240 10.94 -18.41 1.62
CA ASP A 240 12.19 -19.14 1.79
C ASP A 240 13.31 -18.62 0.87
N ARG A 241 12.98 -18.26 -0.38
CA ARG A 241 13.95 -17.63 -1.30
C ARG A 241 14.40 -16.26 -0.80
N GLU A 242 13.48 -15.45 -0.26
CA GLU A 242 13.83 -14.15 0.29
C GLU A 242 14.63 -14.27 1.60
N ARG A 243 14.32 -15.24 2.46
CA ARG A 243 15.11 -15.56 3.65
C ARG A 243 16.55 -15.95 3.32
N SER A 244 16.76 -16.70 2.23
CA SER A 244 18.11 -17.08 1.78
C SER A 244 18.95 -15.91 1.30
N ARG A 245 18.29 -14.85 0.82
CA ARG A 245 18.94 -13.61 0.33
C ARG A 245 19.14 -12.56 1.43
N ASN A 246 18.18 -12.48 2.35
CA ASN A 246 18.16 -11.42 3.36
C ASN A 246 17.56 -11.93 4.68
N ARG A 247 18.38 -12.00 5.73
CA ARG A 247 18.00 -12.60 7.04
C ARG A 247 17.25 -11.62 7.96
N PHE A 248 17.02 -10.36 7.57
CA PHE A 248 16.73 -9.31 8.55
C PHE A 248 15.25 -8.95 8.77
N SER A 249 14.32 -9.33 7.90
CA SER A 249 12.90 -8.96 8.10
C SER A 249 11.96 -10.02 7.55
N ASP A 250 11.55 -10.91 8.44
CA ASP A 250 10.62 -11.99 8.08
C ASP A 250 9.26 -11.44 7.64
N GLU A 251 8.76 -10.42 8.32
CA GLU A 251 7.52 -9.72 7.95
C GLU A 251 7.57 -9.17 6.52
N VAL A 252 8.69 -8.55 6.12
CA VAL A 252 8.87 -8.04 4.76
C VAL A 252 8.87 -9.17 3.73
N ASN A 253 9.47 -10.33 4.04
CA ASN A 253 9.46 -11.49 3.16
C ASN A 253 8.03 -11.98 2.89
N TRP A 254 7.21 -12.06 3.93
CA TRP A 254 5.79 -12.41 3.81
C TRP A 254 4.99 -11.38 3.02
N LEU A 255 5.18 -10.08 3.27
CA LEU A 255 4.52 -9.02 2.52
C LEU A 255 4.86 -9.09 1.02
N ILE A 256 6.15 -9.29 0.67
CA ILE A 256 6.56 -9.48 -0.72
C ILE A 256 5.84 -10.68 -1.35
N ALA A 257 5.83 -11.82 -0.65
CA ALA A 257 5.21 -13.03 -1.17
C ALA A 257 3.71 -12.87 -1.43
N PHE A 258 2.97 -12.24 -0.50
CA PHE A 258 1.54 -11.97 -0.68
C PHE A 258 1.27 -10.92 -1.78
N HIS A 259 2.08 -9.88 -1.87
CA HIS A 259 1.96 -8.92 -2.97
C HIS A 259 2.22 -9.58 -4.35
N LEU A 260 3.19 -10.48 -4.45
CA LEU A 260 3.47 -11.22 -5.69
C LEU A 260 2.34 -12.21 -6.02
N LEU A 261 1.69 -12.80 -5.02
CA LEU A 261 0.51 -13.63 -5.23
C LEU A 261 -0.66 -12.80 -5.77
N LEU A 262 -0.98 -11.68 -5.13
CA LEU A 262 -2.04 -10.76 -5.52
C LEU A 262 -1.84 -10.12 -6.90
N ALA A 263 -0.60 -9.91 -7.32
CA ALA A 263 -0.30 -9.31 -8.63
C ALA A 263 -0.88 -10.09 -9.81
N LYS A 264 -1.28 -11.34 -9.59
CA LYS A 264 -1.97 -12.16 -10.60
C LYS A 264 -3.46 -11.80 -10.75
N SER A 265 -4.06 -11.13 -9.76
CA SER A 265 -5.52 -10.85 -9.72
C SER A 265 -5.92 -9.48 -10.28
N GLY A 266 -4.95 -8.65 -10.72
CA GLY A 266 -5.21 -7.35 -11.36
C GLY A 266 -5.68 -6.21 -10.44
N LYS A 267 -5.65 -6.38 -9.12
CA LYS A 267 -6.06 -5.35 -8.13
C LYS A 267 -4.94 -4.36 -7.79
N SER A 268 -4.22 -3.87 -8.80
CA SER A 268 -2.96 -3.14 -8.64
C SER A 268 -3.05 -1.83 -7.84
N ARG A 269 -4.14 -1.04 -7.95
CA ARG A 269 -4.25 0.26 -7.26
C ARG A 269 -4.33 0.13 -5.74
N LEU A 270 -5.29 -0.66 -5.24
CA LEU A 270 -5.42 -0.86 -3.79
C LEU A 270 -4.21 -1.59 -3.22
N GLN A 271 -3.67 -2.57 -3.95
CA GLN A 271 -2.43 -3.25 -3.62
C GLN A 271 -1.25 -2.28 -3.52
N SER A 272 -1.15 -1.31 -4.44
CA SER A 272 -0.11 -0.25 -4.41
C SER A 272 -0.29 0.66 -3.19
N ALA A 273 -1.52 1.05 -2.85
CA ALA A 273 -1.79 1.84 -1.66
C ALA A 273 -1.34 1.13 -0.37
N LEU A 274 -1.65 -0.16 -0.22
CA LEU A 274 -1.21 -0.98 0.91
C LEU A 274 0.32 -1.13 0.95
N LEU A 275 0.96 -1.32 -0.20
CA LEU A 275 2.42 -1.39 -0.31
C LEU A 275 3.09 -0.08 0.16
N ILE A 276 2.56 1.07 -0.26
CA ILE A 276 3.03 2.39 0.19
C ILE A 276 2.93 2.50 1.71
N LEU A 277 1.78 2.17 2.28
CA LEU A 277 1.56 2.30 3.72
C LEU A 277 2.47 1.37 4.52
N ALA A 278 2.66 0.12 4.09
CA ALA A 278 3.59 -0.82 4.69
C ALA A 278 5.04 -0.31 4.61
N THR A 279 5.45 0.24 3.46
CA THR A 279 6.79 0.81 3.29
C THR A 279 7.04 1.99 4.24
N LEU A 280 6.07 2.91 4.34
CA LEU A 280 6.17 4.08 5.23
C LEU A 280 6.35 3.69 6.70
N GLU A 281 5.82 2.55 7.11
CA GLU A 281 5.92 2.08 8.50
C GLU A 281 7.18 1.27 8.77
N LEU A 282 7.47 0.28 7.92
CA LEU A 282 8.56 -0.67 8.14
C LEU A 282 9.94 -0.07 7.87
N THR A 283 10.02 0.96 7.03
CA THR A 283 11.29 1.60 6.71
C THR A 283 11.53 2.90 7.48
N LYS A 284 10.69 3.24 8.47
CA LYS A 284 11.02 4.32 9.41
C LYS A 284 12.33 3.96 10.10
N LYS A 285 13.34 4.85 9.99
CA LYS A 285 14.50 4.73 10.89
C LYS A 285 13.99 4.93 12.31
N PRO A 286 14.46 4.11 13.26
CA PRO A 286 14.22 4.35 14.68
C PRO A 286 14.69 5.74 15.12
#